data_c162afa527597b15e3d637a0f3bcb0ae
#
_entry.id   c162afa527597b15e3d637a0f3bcb0ae
#
_cell.length_a   1.000
_cell.length_b   1.000
_cell.length_c   1.000
_cell.angle_alpha   90.00
_cell.angle_beta   90.00
_cell.angle_gamma   90.00
#
_symmetry.space_group_name_H-M   'P 1'
#
loop_
_entity.id
_entity.type
_entity.pdbx_description
1 polymer ?
#
loop_
_entity_poly.entity_id
_entity_poly.type
_entity_poly.pdbx_seq_one_letter_code
_entity_poly.pdbx_strand_id
1 'polypeptide(L)'
;MLIFSIGLVSSGSNHSRVAGLLRSLAGYYNEETNPLFMVIIAQGLLHMGKGIITLDPVYSYKLLINNIGISGVLITLFAFTETEKLLCEKHQFLIYSFSLGMKPELVMTIDENLKPKEVQLMNGQAVDVVGQTGNPRTISGFQTHTSPAVINTGERCEINGEDYIPYSDVL
;
A
#
# COMPACT_ATOMS: atom_id res chain seq x y z
N MET A 1 -8.60 18.50 5.78
CA MET A 1 -9.19 17.20 5.36
C MET A 1 -8.82 16.82 3.92
N LEU A 2 -9.03 17.65 2.91
CA LEU A 2 -8.77 17.33 1.51
C LEU A 2 -7.32 16.89 1.23
N ILE A 3 -6.33 17.59 1.78
CA ILE A 3 -4.89 17.24 1.65
C ILE A 3 -4.61 15.83 2.18
N PHE A 4 -5.17 15.52 3.33
CA PHE A 4 -5.01 14.20 3.95
C PHE A 4 -5.67 13.08 3.11
N SER A 5 -6.86 13.34 2.55
CA SER A 5 -7.52 12.38 1.66
C SER A 5 -6.69 12.07 0.41
N ILE A 6 -6.00 13.06 -0.15
CA ILE A 6 -5.05 12.84 -1.26
C ILE A 6 -3.93 11.90 -0.81
N GLY A 7 -3.37 12.12 0.39
CA GLY A 7 -2.35 11.24 0.96
C GLY A 7 -2.82 9.80 1.14
N LEU A 8 -4.05 9.60 1.65
CA LEU A 8 -4.64 8.27 1.84
C LEU A 8 -4.85 7.51 0.52
N VAL A 9 -5.48 8.16 -0.46
CA VAL A 9 -5.76 7.55 -1.77
C VAL A 9 -4.48 7.20 -2.53
N SER A 10 -3.42 7.99 -2.33
CA SER A 10 -2.13 7.78 -2.99
C SER A 10 -1.10 7.07 -2.10
N SER A 11 -1.52 6.47 -0.98
CA SER A 11 -0.60 5.83 -0.04
C SER A 11 0.23 4.73 -0.70
N GLY A 12 1.55 4.79 -0.50
CA GLY A 12 2.52 3.83 -1.04
C GLY A 12 2.79 3.93 -2.55
N SER A 13 2.07 4.78 -3.30
CA SER A 13 2.16 4.81 -4.77
C SER A 13 3.42 5.49 -5.33
N ASN A 14 4.11 6.29 -4.54
CA ASN A 14 5.22 7.15 -5.02
C ASN A 14 4.89 8.03 -6.23
N HIS A 15 3.63 8.38 -6.46
CA HIS A 15 3.16 9.04 -7.65
C HIS A 15 3.74 10.46 -7.80
N SER A 16 4.52 10.71 -8.85
CA SER A 16 5.30 11.94 -9.06
C SER A 16 4.46 13.22 -9.11
N ARG A 17 3.28 13.18 -9.75
CA ARG A 17 2.38 14.34 -9.83
C ARG A 17 1.82 14.71 -8.47
N VAL A 18 1.42 13.72 -7.66
CA VAL A 18 0.94 13.94 -6.29
C VAL A 18 2.08 14.49 -5.43
N ALA A 19 3.29 13.96 -5.56
CA ALA A 19 4.47 14.48 -4.87
C ALA A 19 4.73 15.95 -5.21
N GLY A 20 4.62 16.32 -6.48
CA GLY A 20 4.74 17.72 -6.94
C GLY A 20 3.67 18.64 -6.32
N LEU A 21 2.40 18.19 -6.33
CA LEU A 21 1.30 18.91 -5.71
C LEU A 21 1.53 19.14 -4.21
N LEU A 22 1.89 18.09 -3.48
CA LEU A 22 2.13 18.19 -2.04
C LEU A 22 3.32 19.09 -1.71
N ARG A 23 4.39 19.13 -2.54
CA ARG A 23 5.49 20.08 -2.37
C ARG A 23 5.03 21.52 -2.57
N SER A 24 4.20 21.78 -3.58
CA SER A 24 3.64 23.12 -3.82
C SER A 24 2.77 23.56 -2.64
N LEU A 25 1.95 22.67 -2.09
CA LEU A 25 1.14 22.93 -0.90
C LEU A 25 2.00 23.16 0.35
N ALA A 26 3.11 22.45 0.51
CA ALA A 26 4.04 22.69 1.62
C ALA A 26 4.66 24.08 1.55
N GLY A 27 5.01 24.55 0.35
CA GLY A 27 5.48 25.92 0.15
C GLY A 27 4.41 26.99 0.45
N TYR A 28 3.16 26.71 0.05
CA TYR A 28 2.05 27.63 0.27
C TYR A 28 1.68 27.78 1.77
N TYR A 29 1.64 26.66 2.50
CA TYR A 29 1.27 26.61 3.93
C TYR A 29 2.48 26.69 4.87
N ASN A 30 3.63 27.20 4.42
CA ASN A 30 4.86 27.19 5.21
C ASN A 30 4.74 27.93 6.57
N GLU A 31 3.88 28.95 6.66
CA GLU A 31 3.66 29.72 7.87
C GLU A 31 2.50 29.18 8.75
N GLU A 32 1.70 28.27 8.22
CA GLU A 32 0.53 27.72 8.90
C GLU A 32 0.81 26.31 9.43
N THR A 33 1.00 26.16 10.73
CA THR A 33 1.43 24.92 11.37
C THR A 33 0.48 23.74 11.11
N ASN A 34 -0.84 23.93 11.23
CA ASN A 34 -1.81 22.83 11.11
C ASN A 34 -1.96 22.32 9.67
N PRO A 35 -2.15 23.17 8.64
CA PRO A 35 -2.14 22.72 7.26
C PRO A 35 -0.80 22.10 6.83
N LEU A 36 0.33 22.69 7.26
CA LEU A 36 1.66 22.14 6.96
C LEU A 36 1.84 20.73 7.56
N PHE A 37 1.38 20.51 8.78
CA PHE A 37 1.38 19.18 9.42
C PHE A 37 0.60 18.17 8.58
N MET A 38 -0.58 18.53 8.07
CA MET A 38 -1.38 17.67 7.18
C MET A 38 -0.64 17.34 5.88
N VAL A 39 0.06 18.31 5.30
CA VAL A 39 0.87 18.08 4.09
C VAL A 39 2.01 17.12 4.36
N ILE A 40 2.71 17.26 5.48
CA ILE A 40 3.82 16.38 5.87
C ILE A 40 3.33 14.93 6.05
N ILE A 41 2.17 14.74 6.71
CA ILE A 41 1.58 13.40 6.84
C ILE A 41 1.19 12.83 5.48
N ALA A 42 0.56 13.63 4.61
CA ALA A 42 0.20 13.19 3.27
C ALA A 42 1.43 12.79 2.44
N GLN A 43 2.55 13.51 2.56
CA GLN A 43 3.82 13.13 1.94
C GLN A 43 4.37 11.82 2.52
N GLY A 44 4.28 11.63 3.85
CA GLY A 44 4.67 10.39 4.51
C GLY A 44 3.85 9.20 4.03
N LEU A 45 2.54 9.36 3.86
CA LEU A 45 1.64 8.33 3.32
C LEU A 45 1.97 8.00 1.85
N LEU A 46 2.18 9.03 1.02
CA LEU A 46 2.54 8.85 -0.38
C LEU A 46 3.81 8.00 -0.56
N HIS A 47 4.84 8.26 0.27
CA HIS A 47 6.13 7.58 0.21
C HIS A 47 6.27 6.43 1.22
N MET A 48 5.15 5.86 1.66
CA MET A 48 5.10 4.80 2.66
C MET A 48 6.00 3.63 2.27
N GLY A 49 6.91 3.25 3.19
CA GLY A 49 7.86 2.18 2.95
C GLY A 49 8.74 2.36 1.69
N LYS A 50 8.97 3.59 1.23
CA LYS A 50 9.65 3.90 -0.04
C LYS A 50 8.93 3.31 -1.29
N GLY A 51 7.61 3.09 -1.19
CA GLY A 51 6.79 2.52 -2.26
C GLY A 51 6.70 0.99 -2.25
N ILE A 52 7.10 0.34 -1.16
CA ILE A 52 6.97 -1.12 -0.98
C ILE A 52 5.94 -1.50 0.09
N ILE A 53 5.23 -0.53 0.65
CA ILE A 53 4.14 -0.74 1.60
C ILE A 53 2.93 0.05 1.11
N THR A 54 1.78 -0.59 1.08
CA THR A 54 0.49 0.05 0.79
C THR A 54 -0.42 0.03 2.01
N LEU A 55 -1.45 0.88 1.99
CA LEU A 55 -2.52 0.88 2.99
C LEU A 55 -3.74 0.17 2.40
N ASP A 56 -3.84 -1.13 2.69
CA ASP A 56 -4.94 -1.96 2.22
C ASP A 56 -5.53 -2.79 3.37
N PRO A 57 -6.68 -2.39 3.93
CA PRO A 57 -7.33 -3.13 5.01
C PRO A 57 -8.15 -4.33 4.52
N VAL A 58 -7.90 -4.83 3.30
CA VAL A 58 -8.60 -5.99 2.74
C VAL A 58 -7.63 -7.17 2.65
N TYR A 59 -8.10 -8.38 2.93
CA TYR A 59 -7.29 -9.58 2.74
C TYR A 59 -7.05 -9.86 1.25
N SER A 60 -5.98 -10.59 0.94
CA SER A 60 -5.51 -10.86 -0.44
C SER A 60 -6.59 -11.39 -1.38
N TYR A 61 -7.55 -12.11 -0.87
CA TYR A 61 -8.70 -12.61 -1.65
C TYR A 61 -9.77 -11.56 -1.94
N LYS A 62 -9.59 -10.30 -1.52
CA LYS A 62 -10.51 -9.17 -1.71
C LYS A 62 -11.97 -9.40 -1.28
N LEU A 63 -12.25 -10.53 -0.66
CA LEU A 63 -13.60 -10.91 -0.21
C LEU A 63 -13.85 -10.59 1.27
N LEU A 64 -12.78 -10.47 2.06
CA LEU A 64 -12.88 -10.25 3.48
C LEU A 64 -12.15 -8.99 3.90
N ILE A 65 -12.80 -8.20 4.72
CA ILE A 65 -12.22 -6.99 5.31
C ILE A 65 -11.44 -7.40 6.56
N ASN A 66 -10.21 -6.89 6.69
CA ASN A 66 -9.46 -6.98 7.93
C ASN A 66 -10.02 -5.98 8.94
N ASN A 67 -10.82 -6.47 9.88
CA ASN A 67 -11.48 -5.63 10.89
C ASN A 67 -10.48 -4.84 11.74
N ILE A 68 -9.29 -5.39 12.00
CA ILE A 68 -8.23 -4.72 12.75
C ILE A 68 -7.65 -3.58 11.91
N GLY A 69 -7.34 -3.85 10.64
CA GLY A 69 -6.81 -2.85 9.72
C GLY A 69 -7.78 -1.68 9.52
N ILE A 70 -9.06 -1.97 9.27
CA ILE A 70 -10.06 -0.93 9.06
C ILE A 70 -10.32 -0.12 10.32
N SER A 71 -10.31 -0.76 11.51
CA SER A 71 -10.46 -0.01 12.77
C SER A 71 -9.30 0.94 13.01
N GLY A 72 -8.05 0.56 12.68
CA GLY A 72 -6.90 1.44 12.73
C GLY A 72 -7.03 2.66 11.83
N VAL A 73 -7.51 2.46 10.60
CA VAL A 73 -7.79 3.57 9.66
C VAL A 73 -8.88 4.48 10.20
N LEU A 74 -9.99 3.91 10.71
CA LEU A 74 -11.11 4.68 11.25
C LEU A 74 -10.72 5.50 12.49
N ILE A 75 -9.91 4.95 13.40
CA ILE A 75 -9.40 5.68 14.57
C ILE A 75 -8.63 6.92 14.13
N THR A 76 -7.75 6.76 13.14
CA THR A 76 -6.98 7.90 12.63
C THR A 76 -7.86 8.90 11.90
N LEU A 77 -8.80 8.46 11.08
CA LEU A 77 -9.76 9.34 10.39
C LEU A 77 -10.60 10.13 11.41
N PHE A 78 -11.06 9.48 12.47
CA PHE A 78 -11.77 10.17 13.55
C PHE A 78 -10.89 11.22 14.23
N ALA A 79 -9.62 10.91 14.52
CA ALA A 79 -8.68 11.85 15.10
C ALA A 79 -8.44 13.08 14.19
N PHE A 80 -8.51 12.91 12.87
CA PHE A 80 -8.40 14.02 11.92
C PHE A 80 -9.64 14.94 11.85
N THR A 81 -10.79 14.54 12.40
CA THR A 81 -11.96 15.44 12.49
C THR A 81 -11.72 16.58 13.46
N GLU A 82 -10.93 16.38 14.51
CA GLU A 82 -10.52 17.39 15.49
C GLU A 82 -8.98 17.50 15.54
N THR A 83 -8.36 17.84 14.41
CA THR A 83 -6.91 17.83 14.23
C THR A 83 -6.17 18.66 15.28
N GLU A 84 -6.65 19.85 15.59
CA GLU A 84 -6.01 20.75 16.57
C GLU A 84 -5.92 20.13 17.95
N LYS A 85 -7.03 19.58 18.44
CA LYS A 85 -7.12 19.05 19.80
C LYS A 85 -6.49 17.66 19.95
N LEU A 86 -6.68 16.80 18.92
CA LEU A 86 -6.27 15.41 19.02
C LEU A 86 -4.86 15.17 18.47
N LEU A 87 -4.54 15.67 17.30
CA LEU A 87 -3.29 15.31 16.63
C LEU A 87 -2.17 16.33 16.83
N CYS A 88 -2.48 17.62 16.84
CA CYS A 88 -1.44 18.65 16.97
C CYS A 88 -0.97 18.87 18.42
N GLU A 89 -1.78 18.50 19.43
CA GLU A 89 -1.40 18.69 20.82
C GLU A 89 -0.82 17.43 21.49
N LYS A 90 -1.69 16.47 21.87
CA LYS A 90 -1.31 15.39 22.81
C LYS A 90 -1.44 13.98 22.25
N HIS A 91 -2.19 13.79 21.18
CA HIS A 91 -2.59 12.46 20.71
C HIS A 91 -1.99 12.11 19.33
N GLN A 92 -0.83 12.64 19.00
CA GLN A 92 -0.12 12.38 17.73
C GLN A 92 0.13 10.87 17.51
N PHE A 93 0.23 10.10 18.59
CA PHE A 93 0.43 8.65 18.51
C PHE A 93 -0.73 7.91 17.83
N LEU A 94 -1.91 8.52 17.70
CA LEU A 94 -3.04 7.91 16.97
C LEU A 94 -2.72 7.68 15.48
N ILE A 95 -1.76 8.39 14.91
CA ILE A 95 -1.29 8.16 13.53
C ILE A 95 -0.69 6.77 13.39
N TYR A 96 -0.07 6.23 14.43
CA TYR A 96 0.50 4.87 14.38
C TYR A 96 -0.53 3.77 14.18
N SER A 97 -1.84 4.03 14.43
CA SER A 97 -2.89 3.06 14.15
C SER A 97 -3.05 2.72 12.67
N PHE A 98 -2.51 3.53 11.74
CA PHE A 98 -2.40 3.16 10.32
C PHE A 98 -1.60 1.88 10.09
N SER A 99 -0.61 1.60 10.95
CA SER A 99 0.22 0.39 10.82
C SER A 99 -0.59 -0.91 10.81
N LEU A 100 -1.77 -0.90 11.41
CA LEU A 100 -2.69 -2.06 11.43
C LEU A 100 -3.28 -2.40 10.04
N GLY A 101 -3.34 -1.41 9.16
CA GLY A 101 -3.83 -1.59 7.78
C GLY A 101 -2.72 -1.61 6.72
N MET A 102 -1.45 -1.53 7.13
CA MET A 102 -0.32 -1.55 6.21
C MET A 102 -0.02 -2.97 5.74
N LYS A 103 0.22 -3.12 4.43
CA LYS A 103 0.65 -4.38 3.82
C LYS A 103 1.89 -4.16 2.96
N PRO A 104 2.81 -5.14 2.90
CA PRO A 104 3.92 -5.08 1.96
C PRO A 104 3.43 -5.34 0.52
N GLU A 105 3.99 -4.63 -0.43
CA GLU A 105 3.87 -4.86 -1.87
C GLU A 105 5.11 -5.60 -2.41
N LEU A 106 5.81 -6.32 -1.56
CA LEU A 106 7.02 -7.05 -1.87
C LEU A 106 6.77 -8.56 -1.79
N VAL A 107 7.06 -9.25 -2.89
CA VAL A 107 7.10 -10.73 -2.91
C VAL A 107 8.53 -11.20 -2.69
N MET A 108 8.69 -12.04 -1.69
CA MET A 108 9.95 -12.69 -1.37
C MET A 108 9.72 -14.22 -1.38
N THR A 109 10.55 -14.93 -2.10
CA THR A 109 10.51 -16.38 -2.17
C THR A 109 11.45 -17.00 -1.14
N ILE A 110 10.95 -17.98 -0.42
CA ILE A 110 11.70 -18.73 0.60
C ILE A 110 11.65 -20.22 0.29
N ASP A 111 12.70 -20.93 0.65
CA ASP A 111 12.79 -22.39 0.58
C ASP A 111 12.06 -23.05 1.77
N GLU A 112 11.86 -24.35 1.74
CA GLU A 112 11.28 -25.16 2.84
C GLU A 112 12.01 -24.95 4.18
N ASN A 113 13.30 -24.61 4.13
CA ASN A 113 14.12 -24.29 5.30
C ASN A 113 14.04 -22.82 5.75
N LEU A 114 13.06 -22.05 5.24
CA LEU A 114 12.88 -20.62 5.52
C LEU A 114 14.07 -19.74 5.11
N LYS A 115 14.89 -20.19 4.16
CA LYS A 115 15.98 -19.40 3.61
C LYS A 115 15.52 -18.65 2.35
N PRO A 116 15.92 -17.38 2.18
CA PRO A 116 15.64 -16.66 0.95
C PRO A 116 16.21 -17.41 -0.25
N LYS A 117 15.41 -17.57 -1.30
CA LYS A 117 15.80 -18.18 -2.55
C LYS A 117 15.38 -17.32 -3.71
N GLU A 118 16.28 -17.00 -4.60
CA GLU A 118 15.99 -16.27 -5.82
C GLU A 118 15.30 -17.17 -6.83
N VAL A 119 14.13 -16.75 -7.30
CA VAL A 119 13.33 -17.48 -8.28
C VAL A 119 12.84 -16.49 -9.34
N GLN A 120 12.72 -16.93 -10.56
CA GLN A 120 12.12 -16.14 -11.63
C GLN A 120 10.62 -16.04 -11.45
N LEU A 121 10.11 -14.82 -11.45
CA LEU A 121 8.70 -14.49 -11.26
C LEU A 121 8.15 -13.81 -12.52
N MET A 122 6.94 -14.15 -12.91
CA MET A 122 6.15 -13.41 -13.88
C MET A 122 5.22 -12.46 -13.13
N ASN A 123 5.36 -11.17 -13.36
CA ASN A 123 4.51 -10.14 -12.79
C ASN A 123 3.76 -9.41 -13.90
N GLY A 124 2.46 -9.20 -13.73
CA GLY A 124 1.64 -8.50 -14.71
C GLY A 124 0.22 -8.23 -14.21
N GLN A 125 -0.56 -7.57 -15.06
CA GLN A 125 -1.94 -7.22 -14.72
C GLN A 125 -2.80 -8.46 -14.59
N ALA A 126 -3.50 -8.56 -13.46
CA ALA A 126 -4.49 -9.59 -13.24
C ALA A 126 -5.74 -9.33 -14.10
N VAL A 127 -6.08 -10.28 -14.97
CA VAL A 127 -7.22 -10.16 -15.89
C VAL A 127 -8.26 -11.22 -15.53
N ASP A 128 -9.52 -10.79 -15.43
CA ASP A 128 -10.64 -11.68 -15.22
C ASP A 128 -10.89 -12.53 -16.47
N VAL A 129 -11.04 -13.83 -16.28
CA VAL A 129 -11.50 -14.73 -17.35
C VAL A 129 -13.01 -14.59 -17.52
N VAL A 130 -13.49 -14.57 -18.75
CA VAL A 130 -14.92 -14.52 -19.06
C VAL A 130 -15.68 -15.60 -18.31
N GLY A 131 -16.68 -15.21 -17.51
CA GLY A 131 -17.48 -16.12 -16.70
C GLY A 131 -16.97 -16.34 -15.26
N GLN A 132 -15.85 -15.75 -14.86
CA GLN A 132 -15.29 -15.83 -13.51
C GLN A 132 -14.94 -14.45 -12.96
N THR A 133 -15.90 -13.56 -13.02
CA THR A 133 -15.74 -12.17 -12.55
C THR A 133 -15.37 -12.13 -11.06
N GLY A 134 -14.35 -11.33 -10.71
CA GLY A 134 -13.93 -11.13 -9.33
C GLY A 134 -12.85 -12.09 -8.81
N ASN A 135 -12.40 -13.05 -9.62
CA ASN A 135 -11.27 -13.91 -9.30
C ASN A 135 -10.34 -14.05 -10.51
N PRO A 136 -9.47 -13.05 -10.75
CA PRO A 136 -8.58 -13.05 -11.90
C PRO A 136 -7.60 -14.21 -11.80
N ARG A 137 -7.53 -15.03 -12.85
CA ARG A 137 -6.66 -16.23 -12.93
C ARG A 137 -5.58 -16.12 -13.98
N THR A 138 -5.62 -15.11 -14.84
CA THR A 138 -4.65 -14.94 -15.90
C THR A 138 -3.88 -13.63 -15.72
N ILE A 139 -2.63 -13.66 -16.14
CA ILE A 139 -1.76 -12.48 -16.17
C ILE A 139 -1.62 -12.03 -17.62
N SER A 140 -1.85 -10.75 -17.90
CA SER A 140 -1.61 -10.16 -19.21
C SER A 140 -0.48 -9.12 -19.13
N GLY A 141 0.30 -9.01 -20.22
CA GLY A 141 1.39 -8.03 -20.27
C GLY A 141 2.48 -8.28 -19.23
N PHE A 142 2.82 -9.55 -18.99
CA PHE A 142 3.78 -9.93 -17.94
C PHE A 142 5.20 -9.46 -18.22
N GLN A 143 5.91 -9.17 -17.14
CA GLN A 143 7.36 -8.96 -17.12
C GLN A 143 7.98 -10.01 -16.21
N THR A 144 9.18 -10.45 -16.56
CA THR A 144 9.92 -11.42 -15.74
C THR A 144 10.86 -10.69 -14.81
N HIS A 145 10.77 -10.98 -13.53
CA HIS A 145 11.62 -10.44 -12.48
C HIS A 145 12.24 -11.57 -11.66
N THR A 146 13.39 -11.31 -11.06
CA THR A 146 13.98 -12.21 -10.06
C THR A 146 13.51 -11.77 -8.68
N SER A 147 13.08 -12.70 -7.83
CA SER A 147 12.70 -12.37 -6.45
C SER A 147 13.92 -11.86 -5.63
N PRO A 148 13.75 -10.89 -4.72
CA PRO A 148 12.50 -10.23 -4.35
C PRO A 148 12.00 -9.22 -5.39
N ALA A 149 10.69 -9.18 -5.65
CA ALA A 149 10.06 -8.29 -6.61
C ALA A 149 8.94 -7.45 -5.97
N VAL A 150 8.79 -6.21 -6.42
CA VAL A 150 7.68 -5.34 -6.00
C VAL A 150 6.49 -5.62 -6.90
N ILE A 151 5.31 -5.74 -6.29
CA ILE A 151 4.03 -5.93 -6.97
C ILE A 151 3.18 -4.69 -6.75
N ASN A 152 2.71 -4.07 -7.82
CA ASN A 152 1.80 -2.93 -7.71
C ASN A 152 0.35 -3.40 -7.48
N THR A 153 -0.45 -2.49 -6.97
CA THR A 153 -1.88 -2.76 -6.75
C THR A 153 -2.57 -3.20 -8.04
N GLY A 154 -3.21 -4.36 -8.01
CA GLY A 154 -3.90 -4.94 -9.18
C GLY A 154 -3.03 -5.82 -10.07
N GLU A 155 -1.76 -5.95 -9.77
CA GLU A 155 -0.88 -6.93 -10.42
C GLU A 155 -0.95 -8.28 -9.70
N ARG A 156 -0.64 -9.32 -10.44
CA ARG A 156 -0.50 -10.69 -9.96
C ARG A 156 0.90 -11.19 -10.29
N CYS A 157 1.43 -12.00 -9.40
CA CYS A 157 2.75 -12.60 -9.55
C CYS A 157 2.65 -14.11 -9.51
N GLU A 158 3.31 -14.79 -10.45
CA GLU A 158 3.42 -16.26 -10.50
C GLU A 158 4.87 -16.67 -10.72
N ILE A 159 5.19 -17.89 -10.32
CA ILE A 159 6.52 -18.46 -10.56
C ILE A 159 6.66 -18.76 -12.07
N ASN A 160 7.77 -18.32 -12.66
CA ASN A 160 8.09 -18.59 -14.04
C ASN A 160 8.95 -19.86 -14.14
N GLY A 161 8.35 -20.93 -14.65
CA GLY A 161 9.04 -22.22 -14.86
C GLY A 161 8.41 -23.37 -14.08
N GLU A 162 8.84 -24.59 -14.44
CA GLU A 162 8.35 -25.84 -13.86
C GLU A 162 9.25 -26.38 -12.73
N ASP A 163 10.36 -25.69 -12.45
CA ASP A 163 11.37 -26.13 -11.50
C ASP A 163 10.91 -26.07 -10.04
N TYR A 164 9.88 -25.27 -9.75
CA TYR A 164 9.35 -25.06 -8.40
C TYR A 164 7.83 -25.13 -8.37
N ILE A 165 7.32 -25.81 -7.37
CA ILE A 165 5.89 -25.87 -7.08
C ILE A 165 5.61 -24.88 -5.93
N PRO A 166 4.71 -23.90 -6.11
CA PRO A 166 4.38 -22.99 -5.02
C PRO A 166 3.66 -23.75 -3.90
N TYR A 167 4.06 -23.51 -2.67
CA TYR A 167 3.41 -24.08 -1.49
C TYR A 167 2.08 -23.38 -1.16
N SER A 168 1.96 -22.12 -1.53
CA SER A 168 0.73 -21.34 -1.40
C SER A 168 0.44 -20.61 -2.72
N ASP A 169 -0.84 -20.35 -2.98
CA ASP A 169 -1.23 -19.51 -4.10
C ASP A 169 -0.53 -18.17 -3.97
N VAL A 170 0.14 -17.78 -5.03
CA VAL A 170 0.82 -16.49 -5.09
C VAL A 170 -0.21 -15.39 -5.32
N LEU A 171 -0.02 -14.28 -4.66
CA LEU A 171 -0.87 -13.09 -4.63
C LEU A 171 -1.25 -12.54 -6.01
#